data_d1ea3a6e95a19d3a44e4f3a05692c5b7
#
_entry.id   d1ea3a6e95a19d3a44e4f3a05692c5b7
#
_cell.length_a   1.000
_cell.length_b   1.000
_cell.length_c   1.000
_cell.angle_alpha   90.00
_cell.angle_beta   90.00
_cell.angle_gamma   90.00
#
_symmetry.space_group_name_H-M   'P 1'
#
loop_
_entity.id
_entity.type
_entity.pdbx_description
1 polymer ?
#
loop_
_entity_poly.entity_id
_entity_poly.type
_entity_poly.pdbx_seq_one_letter_code
_entity_poly.pdbx_strand_id
1 'polypeptide(L)'
;GGIGMLLKKRIIGLRDDRDPLFGGMAPEPLPPQLATTMAVIAQDPAPLKVGVVFDGDGDRIAAIDGQGNFLSPQILIPILIDHLYRRRGKSGEIVKTVSGSQLIDRLAQHLGLPVTETPIGFKYIAERMLQTQVLLGGEESGGIGYANHMPERDAMLSALLLLEAVAMTGQDLSHLYQNLQREMGFQSVYLRRDLHLRDPQQQQRVLAVLQQQPLSRIGERAVVGVDHRDGYKFWLAGQGWLMLRGSGTEPLLRLYCEAEDLETVQTLLDWTVTWIHQFS
;
A
#
# COMPACT_ATOMS: atom_id res chain seq x y z
N GLY A 1 -23.01 -0.58 -17.19
CA GLY A 1 -23.37 0.32 -16.13
C GLY A 1 -23.24 1.79 -16.51
N GLY A 2 -23.87 2.69 -15.71
CA GLY A 2 -23.94 4.12 -15.98
C GLY A 2 -22.58 4.81 -16.16
N ILE A 3 -21.58 4.43 -15.36
CA ILE A 3 -20.22 5.02 -15.46
C ILE A 3 -19.57 4.70 -16.81
N GLY A 4 -19.71 3.46 -17.30
CA GLY A 4 -19.15 3.07 -18.61
C GLY A 4 -19.75 3.90 -19.76
N MET A 5 -21.03 4.21 -19.68
CA MET A 5 -21.72 5.04 -20.66
C MET A 5 -21.23 6.50 -20.60
N LEU A 6 -21.00 7.05 -19.39
CA LEU A 6 -20.44 8.38 -19.21
C LEU A 6 -18.99 8.50 -19.67
N LEU A 7 -18.16 7.51 -19.37
CA LEU A 7 -16.75 7.49 -19.75
C LEU A 7 -16.53 7.04 -21.21
N LYS A 8 -17.56 6.59 -21.92
CA LYS A 8 -17.46 5.97 -23.26
C LYS A 8 -16.42 4.83 -23.31
N LYS A 9 -16.30 4.07 -22.21
CA LYS A 9 -15.36 2.96 -22.05
C LYS A 9 -16.13 1.67 -21.74
N ARG A 10 -15.54 0.54 -22.11
CA ARG A 10 -16.07 -0.76 -21.75
C ARG A 10 -15.73 -1.04 -20.26
N ILE A 11 -16.74 -1.28 -19.46
CA ILE A 11 -16.60 -1.73 -18.08
C ILE A 11 -17.14 -3.15 -17.97
N ILE A 12 -16.37 -4.02 -17.37
CA ILE A 12 -16.75 -5.40 -17.04
C ILE A 12 -16.82 -5.47 -15.51
N GLY A 13 -18.01 -5.73 -14.98
CA GLY A 13 -18.21 -6.02 -13.57
C GLY A 13 -17.85 -7.49 -13.30
N LEU A 14 -17.08 -7.71 -12.22
CA LEU A 14 -16.78 -9.04 -11.71
C LEU A 14 -17.20 -9.07 -10.27
N ARG A 15 -17.99 -10.10 -9.89
CA ARG A 15 -18.54 -10.23 -8.53
C ARG A 15 -19.37 -8.98 -8.14
N ASP A 16 -20.17 -8.47 -9.06
CA ASP A 16 -21.03 -7.31 -8.91
C ASP A 16 -22.46 -7.66 -8.44
N ASP A 17 -22.75 -8.93 -8.26
CA ASP A 17 -23.96 -9.41 -7.61
C ASP A 17 -23.88 -9.21 -6.10
N ARG A 18 -25.04 -8.91 -5.48
CA ARG A 18 -25.12 -8.78 -4.01
C ARG A 18 -25.01 -10.15 -3.35
N ASP A 19 -23.87 -10.38 -2.71
CA ASP A 19 -23.59 -11.58 -1.92
C ASP A 19 -23.11 -11.20 -0.51
N PRO A 20 -23.94 -11.39 0.54
CA PRO A 20 -23.55 -11.09 1.91
C PRO A 20 -22.37 -11.90 2.44
N LEU A 21 -22.04 -13.02 1.80
CA LEU A 21 -20.92 -13.90 2.17
C LEU A 21 -19.66 -13.62 1.34
N PHE A 22 -19.68 -12.65 0.41
CA PHE A 22 -18.57 -12.30 -0.46
C PHE A 22 -17.96 -13.51 -1.20
N GLY A 23 -18.80 -14.49 -1.59
CA GLY A 23 -18.35 -15.72 -2.23
C GLY A 23 -17.56 -16.64 -1.29
N GLY A 24 -17.75 -16.53 0.03
CA GLY A 24 -17.05 -17.30 1.04
C GLY A 24 -15.57 -16.90 1.23
N MET A 25 -15.17 -15.73 0.76
CA MET A 25 -13.81 -15.21 0.91
C MET A 25 -13.79 -13.91 1.73
N ALA A 26 -12.65 -13.58 2.33
CA ALA A 26 -12.48 -12.29 2.99
C ALA A 26 -12.70 -11.15 1.99
N PRO A 27 -13.50 -10.12 2.34
CA PRO A 27 -13.79 -9.00 1.44
C PRO A 27 -12.65 -7.98 1.41
N GLU A 28 -11.44 -8.45 1.15
CA GLU A 28 -10.22 -7.65 1.09
C GLU A 28 -9.61 -7.67 -0.31
N PRO A 29 -9.06 -6.54 -0.80
CA PRO A 29 -8.48 -6.43 -2.13
C PRO A 29 -7.05 -7.01 -2.15
N LEU A 30 -6.90 -8.30 -1.81
CA LEU A 30 -5.62 -9.00 -1.71
C LEU A 30 -5.49 -10.11 -2.77
N PRO A 31 -4.27 -10.43 -3.23
CA PRO A 31 -4.02 -11.35 -4.34
C PRO A 31 -4.74 -12.70 -4.26
N PRO A 32 -4.86 -13.37 -3.10
CA PRO A 32 -5.55 -14.67 -3.03
C PRO A 32 -7.01 -14.62 -3.49
N GLN A 33 -7.69 -13.49 -3.30
CA GLN A 33 -9.08 -13.29 -3.69
C GLN A 33 -9.24 -12.81 -5.15
N LEU A 34 -8.14 -12.42 -5.81
CA LEU A 34 -8.16 -11.71 -7.09
C LEU A 34 -7.76 -12.55 -8.31
N ALA A 35 -7.44 -13.83 -8.12
CA ALA A 35 -6.92 -14.70 -9.18
C ALA A 35 -7.80 -14.69 -10.45
N THR A 36 -9.13 -14.74 -10.31
CA THR A 36 -10.06 -14.67 -11.44
C THR A 36 -9.99 -13.32 -12.14
N THR A 37 -9.98 -12.23 -11.40
CA THR A 37 -9.91 -10.87 -11.96
C THR A 37 -8.59 -10.65 -12.70
N MET A 38 -7.47 -11.09 -12.12
CA MET A 38 -6.15 -11.04 -12.74
C MET A 38 -6.11 -11.81 -14.06
N ALA A 39 -6.68 -13.02 -14.08
CA ALA A 39 -6.76 -13.83 -15.29
C ALA A 39 -7.64 -13.20 -16.39
N VAL A 40 -8.80 -12.63 -16.04
CA VAL A 40 -9.69 -11.94 -16.98
C VAL A 40 -8.98 -10.75 -17.61
N ILE A 41 -8.29 -9.94 -16.84
CA ILE A 41 -7.55 -8.79 -17.37
C ILE A 41 -6.39 -9.25 -18.25
N ALA A 42 -5.60 -10.23 -17.82
CA ALA A 42 -4.49 -10.74 -18.63
C ALA A 42 -4.94 -11.23 -20.01
N GLN A 43 -6.11 -11.86 -20.10
CA GLN A 43 -6.65 -12.45 -21.32
C GLN A 43 -7.43 -11.45 -22.21
N ASP A 44 -7.84 -10.30 -21.68
CA ASP A 44 -8.58 -9.30 -22.48
C ASP A 44 -7.66 -8.72 -23.57
N PRO A 45 -8.09 -8.66 -24.85
CA PRO A 45 -7.26 -8.20 -25.95
C PRO A 45 -7.12 -6.68 -26.04
N ALA A 46 -7.80 -5.90 -25.19
CA ALA A 46 -7.71 -4.45 -25.24
C ALA A 46 -6.25 -3.98 -25.00
N PRO A 47 -5.74 -3.02 -25.79
CA PRO A 47 -4.35 -2.59 -25.70
C PRO A 47 -4.06 -1.80 -24.41
N LEU A 48 -5.07 -1.17 -23.82
CA LEU A 48 -4.97 -0.41 -22.58
C LEU A 48 -6.13 -0.80 -21.67
N LYS A 49 -5.81 -1.36 -20.54
CA LYS A 49 -6.79 -1.91 -19.59
C LYS A 49 -6.29 -1.79 -18.16
N VAL A 50 -7.19 -1.63 -17.21
CA VAL A 50 -6.93 -1.50 -15.78
C VAL A 50 -8.02 -2.25 -15.03
N GLY A 51 -7.64 -3.05 -14.06
CA GLY A 51 -8.54 -3.56 -13.03
C GLY A 51 -8.51 -2.68 -11.81
N VAL A 52 -9.68 -2.36 -11.27
CA VAL A 52 -9.81 -1.74 -9.95
C VAL A 52 -10.59 -2.66 -9.05
N VAL A 53 -10.15 -2.80 -7.82
CA VAL A 53 -10.71 -3.74 -6.85
C VAL A 53 -10.99 -2.99 -5.57
N PHE A 54 -12.18 -3.19 -5.04
CA PHE A 54 -12.63 -2.59 -3.79
C PHE A 54 -12.74 -3.67 -2.70
N ASP A 55 -12.67 -3.26 -1.46
CA ASP A 55 -13.02 -4.11 -0.32
C ASP A 55 -14.54 -4.17 -0.09
N GLY A 56 -14.97 -4.78 1.02
CA GLY A 56 -16.38 -5.08 1.26
C GLY A 56 -17.30 -3.88 1.43
N ASP A 57 -16.81 -2.78 1.98
CA ASP A 57 -17.55 -1.52 2.17
C ASP A 57 -17.13 -0.43 1.15
N GLY A 58 -16.17 -0.74 0.27
CA GLY A 58 -15.82 0.08 -0.88
C GLY A 58 -14.98 1.32 -0.54
N ASP A 59 -14.29 1.33 0.60
CA ASP A 59 -13.47 2.45 1.04
C ASP A 59 -11.98 2.25 0.80
N ARG A 60 -11.53 1.00 0.53
CA ARG A 60 -10.15 0.64 0.18
C ARG A 60 -10.04 0.14 -1.25
N ILE A 61 -8.90 0.43 -1.88
CA ILE A 61 -8.63 0.11 -3.27
C ILE A 61 -7.31 -0.64 -3.44
N ALA A 62 -7.29 -1.58 -4.38
CA ALA A 62 -6.11 -2.05 -5.07
C ALA A 62 -6.37 -2.02 -6.58
N ALA A 63 -5.34 -2.24 -7.39
CA ALA A 63 -5.50 -2.31 -8.84
C ALA A 63 -4.80 -3.53 -9.43
N ILE A 64 -5.09 -3.77 -10.72
CA ILE A 64 -4.45 -4.80 -11.52
C ILE A 64 -4.05 -4.15 -12.84
N ASP A 65 -2.79 -4.33 -13.24
CA ASP A 65 -2.28 -3.80 -14.51
C ASP A 65 -2.80 -4.58 -15.73
N GLY A 66 -2.49 -4.08 -16.91
CA GLY A 66 -2.91 -4.72 -18.16
C GLY A 66 -2.30 -6.10 -18.42
N GLN A 67 -1.29 -6.50 -17.68
CA GLN A 67 -0.68 -7.84 -17.74
C GLN A 67 -1.31 -8.82 -16.74
N GLY A 68 -2.21 -8.35 -15.88
CA GLY A 68 -2.82 -9.14 -14.82
C GLY A 68 -2.02 -9.14 -13.51
N ASN A 69 -1.05 -8.25 -13.33
CA ASN A 69 -0.29 -8.16 -12.10
C ASN A 69 -1.02 -7.31 -11.06
N PHE A 70 -0.99 -7.76 -9.81
CA PHE A 70 -1.52 -7.02 -8.68
C PHE A 70 -0.68 -5.78 -8.36
N LEU A 71 -1.36 -4.65 -8.18
CA LEU A 71 -0.76 -3.39 -7.79
C LEU A 71 -1.29 -2.98 -6.42
N SER A 72 -0.41 -3.03 -5.43
CA SER A 72 -0.72 -2.62 -4.07
C SER A 72 -0.90 -1.11 -3.95
N PRO A 73 -1.53 -0.62 -2.88
CA PRO A 73 -1.63 0.82 -2.61
C PRO A 73 -0.27 1.54 -2.54
N GLN A 74 0.81 0.84 -2.18
CA GLN A 74 2.17 1.39 -2.21
C GLN A 74 2.62 1.81 -3.62
N ILE A 75 2.05 1.18 -4.65
CA ILE A 75 2.24 1.52 -6.07
C ILE A 75 1.27 2.63 -6.48
N LEU A 76 0.02 2.55 -6.03
CA LEU A 76 -1.04 3.46 -6.46
C LEU A 76 -0.87 4.88 -5.89
N ILE A 77 -0.45 5.00 -4.62
CA ILE A 77 -0.28 6.28 -3.95
C ILE A 77 0.73 7.19 -4.68
N PRO A 78 1.95 6.77 -5.02
CA PRO A 78 2.87 7.59 -5.82
C PRO A 78 2.30 8.02 -7.18
N ILE A 79 1.59 7.14 -7.89
CA ILE A 79 0.94 7.46 -9.16
C ILE A 79 -0.11 8.56 -8.97
N LEU A 80 -0.93 8.45 -7.92
CA LEU A 80 -1.96 9.44 -7.60
C LEU A 80 -1.36 10.79 -7.19
N ILE A 81 -0.29 10.81 -6.41
CA ILE A 81 0.43 12.04 -6.05
C ILE A 81 0.94 12.74 -7.30
N ASP A 82 1.64 12.01 -8.17
CA ASP A 82 2.18 12.53 -9.42
C ASP A 82 1.07 13.09 -10.33
N HIS A 83 0.00 12.32 -10.50
CA HIS A 83 -1.15 12.72 -11.32
C HIS A 83 -1.82 14.00 -10.78
N LEU A 84 -2.10 14.05 -9.48
CA LEU A 84 -2.73 15.21 -8.85
C LEU A 84 -1.85 16.46 -8.97
N TYR A 85 -0.56 16.33 -8.73
CA TYR A 85 0.38 17.46 -8.77
C TYR A 85 0.65 17.92 -10.21
N ARG A 86 1.16 17.02 -11.06
CA ARG A 86 1.65 17.41 -12.40
C ARG A 86 0.53 17.58 -13.43
N ARG A 87 -0.54 16.80 -13.34
CA ARG A 87 -1.62 16.83 -14.35
C ARG A 87 -2.80 17.70 -13.92
N ARG A 88 -3.13 17.68 -12.65
CA ARG A 88 -4.26 18.45 -12.12
C ARG A 88 -3.86 19.77 -11.46
N GLY A 89 -2.57 20.08 -11.35
CA GLY A 89 -2.05 21.31 -10.76
C GLY A 89 -2.44 21.49 -9.29
N LYS A 90 -2.67 20.37 -8.57
CA LYS A 90 -3.02 20.39 -7.15
C LYS A 90 -1.74 20.35 -6.31
N SER A 91 -1.80 20.96 -5.13
CA SER A 91 -0.68 20.97 -4.18
C SER A 91 -1.21 20.84 -2.76
N GLY A 92 -0.35 20.42 -1.84
CA GLY A 92 -0.66 20.24 -0.42
C GLY A 92 0.27 19.21 0.21
N GLU A 93 0.09 18.99 1.48
CA GLU A 93 0.85 18.01 2.25
C GLU A 93 0.49 16.58 1.83
N ILE A 94 1.47 15.69 1.83
CA ILE A 94 1.26 14.26 1.73
C ILE A 94 1.23 13.68 3.14
N VAL A 95 0.18 12.92 3.47
CA VAL A 95 0.10 12.22 4.75
C VAL A 95 0.13 10.72 4.50
N LYS A 96 1.08 10.02 5.10
CA LYS A 96 1.20 8.56 4.97
C LYS A 96 1.33 7.91 6.33
N THR A 97 1.00 6.63 6.44
CA THR A 97 1.29 5.85 7.63
C THR A 97 2.76 5.41 7.67
N VAL A 98 3.24 5.08 8.86
CA VAL A 98 4.63 4.61 9.10
C VAL A 98 5.00 3.40 8.24
N SER A 99 4.03 2.60 7.78
CA SER A 99 4.20 1.48 6.86
C SER A 99 4.24 1.88 5.37
N GLY A 100 4.13 3.17 5.04
CA GLY A 100 4.18 3.68 3.68
C GLY A 100 5.56 3.58 3.03
N SER A 101 5.60 3.37 1.70
CA SER A 101 6.83 3.28 0.91
C SER A 101 7.68 4.54 1.00
N GLN A 102 9.00 4.38 0.97
CA GLN A 102 9.97 5.47 0.86
C GLN A 102 9.91 6.19 -0.49
N LEU A 103 9.35 5.56 -1.52
CA LEU A 103 9.15 6.23 -2.81
C LEU A 103 8.23 7.45 -2.67
N ILE A 104 7.26 7.39 -1.74
CA ILE A 104 6.37 8.53 -1.44
C ILE A 104 7.17 9.72 -0.93
N ASP A 105 8.11 9.50 -0.01
CA ASP A 105 8.95 10.55 0.56
C ASP A 105 9.85 11.18 -0.51
N ARG A 106 10.48 10.33 -1.33
CA ARG A 106 11.36 10.79 -2.41
C ARG A 106 10.61 11.60 -3.46
N LEU A 107 9.43 11.11 -3.86
CA LEU A 107 8.58 11.83 -4.81
C LEU A 107 8.12 13.17 -4.23
N ALA A 108 7.64 13.18 -3.00
CA ALA A 108 7.22 14.41 -2.34
C ALA A 108 8.37 15.42 -2.22
N GLN A 109 9.56 14.97 -1.82
CA GLN A 109 10.76 15.82 -1.78
C GLN A 109 11.11 16.39 -3.16
N HIS A 110 11.06 15.55 -4.21
CA HIS A 110 11.31 15.98 -5.59
C HIS A 110 10.32 17.03 -6.08
N LEU A 111 9.06 16.89 -5.66
CA LEU A 111 7.98 17.85 -6.01
C LEU A 111 7.92 19.08 -5.08
N GLY A 112 8.75 19.14 -4.04
CA GLY A 112 8.74 20.23 -3.05
C GLY A 112 7.49 20.19 -2.15
N LEU A 113 6.89 19.01 -1.92
CA LEU A 113 5.72 18.83 -1.08
C LEU A 113 6.10 18.38 0.33
N PRO A 114 5.47 18.94 1.38
CA PRO A 114 5.68 18.44 2.74
C PRO A 114 5.09 17.04 2.92
N VAL A 115 5.72 16.25 3.79
CA VAL A 115 5.26 14.91 4.17
C VAL A 115 5.09 14.83 5.68
N THR A 116 3.96 14.30 6.13
CA THR A 116 3.74 13.89 7.51
C THR A 116 3.53 12.38 7.56
N GLU A 117 4.29 11.71 8.44
CA GLU A 117 4.14 10.28 8.71
C GLU A 117 3.41 10.06 10.02
N THR A 118 2.34 9.26 10.01
CA THR A 118 1.47 8.97 11.15
C THR A 118 1.57 7.49 11.58
N PRO A 119 1.09 7.13 12.78
CA PRO A 119 0.78 5.75 13.11
C PRO A 119 -0.22 5.16 12.09
N ILE A 120 -0.34 3.83 12.03
CA ILE A 120 -1.32 3.14 11.18
C ILE A 120 -2.73 3.42 11.72
N GLY A 121 -3.61 3.80 10.82
CA GLY A 121 -5.01 4.11 11.09
C GLY A 121 -5.45 5.42 10.44
N PHE A 122 -6.45 5.33 9.57
CA PHE A 122 -6.90 6.48 8.77
C PHE A 122 -7.37 7.66 9.64
N LYS A 123 -7.79 7.42 10.87
CA LYS A 123 -8.16 8.48 11.82
C LYS A 123 -7.07 9.56 12.00
N TYR A 124 -5.80 9.16 12.01
CA TYR A 124 -4.69 10.12 12.13
C TYR A 124 -4.50 10.93 10.85
N ILE A 125 -4.74 10.30 9.70
CA ILE A 125 -4.76 10.98 8.39
C ILE A 125 -5.92 11.97 8.35
N ALA A 126 -7.13 11.53 8.73
CA ALA A 126 -8.33 12.36 8.77
C ALA A 126 -8.16 13.57 9.71
N GLU A 127 -7.60 13.36 10.90
CA GLU A 127 -7.26 14.45 11.83
C GLU A 127 -6.32 15.48 11.17
N ARG A 128 -5.30 15.01 10.44
CA ARG A 128 -4.39 15.90 9.72
C ARG A 128 -5.07 16.66 8.59
N MET A 129 -5.98 16.00 7.85
CA MET A 129 -6.79 16.62 6.78
C MET A 129 -7.69 17.74 7.28
N LEU A 130 -8.14 17.67 8.54
CA LEU A 130 -8.92 18.71 9.18
C LEU A 130 -8.08 19.91 9.64
N GLN A 131 -6.77 19.72 9.81
CA GLN A 131 -5.86 20.74 10.36
C GLN A 131 -5.10 21.53 9.28
N THR A 132 -4.86 20.90 8.13
CA THR A 132 -4.01 21.48 7.07
C THR A 132 -4.51 21.10 5.68
N GLN A 133 -4.00 21.79 4.66
CA GLN A 133 -4.29 21.43 3.27
C GLN A 133 -3.48 20.19 2.88
N VAL A 134 -4.10 19.04 2.93
CA VAL A 134 -3.53 17.77 2.49
C VAL A 134 -3.85 17.54 1.01
N LEU A 135 -2.85 17.28 0.17
CA LEU A 135 -3.05 16.86 -1.22
C LEU A 135 -3.66 15.46 -1.29
N LEU A 136 -3.04 14.54 -0.59
CA LEU A 136 -3.43 13.14 -0.49
C LEU A 136 -2.97 12.56 0.85
N GLY A 137 -3.86 11.81 1.50
CA GLY A 137 -3.52 10.97 2.65
C GLY A 137 -3.79 9.50 2.33
N GLY A 138 -2.84 8.59 2.64
CA GLY A 138 -2.98 7.19 2.23
C GLY A 138 -2.32 6.18 3.16
N GLU A 139 -2.92 4.99 3.21
CA GLU A 139 -2.46 3.81 3.94
C GLU A 139 -2.09 2.67 2.99
N GLU A 140 -1.21 1.80 3.44
CA GLU A 140 -0.85 0.57 2.72
C GLU A 140 -2.03 -0.41 2.53
N SER A 141 -3.08 -0.25 3.34
CA SER A 141 -4.32 -1.04 3.24
C SER A 141 -5.19 -0.67 2.04
N GLY A 142 -4.96 0.50 1.43
CA GLY A 142 -5.73 1.01 0.30
C GLY A 142 -6.73 2.11 0.64
N GLY A 143 -6.80 2.53 1.89
CA GLY A 143 -7.56 3.71 2.29
C GLY A 143 -6.84 4.98 1.83
N ILE A 144 -7.46 5.76 0.94
CA ILE A 144 -6.88 6.99 0.36
C ILE A 144 -7.91 8.10 0.40
N GLY A 145 -7.54 9.24 0.98
CA GLY A 145 -8.34 10.45 1.03
C GLY A 145 -7.67 11.65 0.33
N TYR A 146 -8.44 12.65 -0.03
CA TYR A 146 -8.03 13.73 -0.93
C TYR A 146 -8.40 15.11 -0.43
N ALA A 147 -7.62 16.11 -0.85
CA ALA A 147 -7.91 17.52 -0.60
C ALA A 147 -9.27 17.94 -1.18
N ASN A 148 -9.91 18.87 -0.47
CA ASN A 148 -11.21 19.43 -0.88
C ASN A 148 -12.31 18.36 -1.11
N HIS A 149 -12.20 17.26 -0.42
CA HIS A 149 -13.16 16.18 -0.35
C HIS A 149 -13.45 15.83 1.12
N MET A 150 -14.24 14.80 1.38
CA MET A 150 -14.45 14.36 2.77
C MET A 150 -13.11 13.95 3.40
N PRO A 151 -12.85 14.25 4.68
CA PRO A 151 -11.66 13.76 5.39
C PRO A 151 -11.82 12.27 5.75
N GLU A 152 -12.09 11.45 4.76
CA GLU A 152 -12.32 10.02 4.82
C GLU A 152 -11.78 9.35 3.55
N ARG A 153 -11.64 8.03 3.60
CA ARG A 153 -11.21 7.19 2.48
C ARG A 153 -12.26 7.21 1.36
N ASP A 154 -11.79 7.27 0.13
CA ASP A 154 -12.66 7.19 -1.05
C ASP A 154 -11.98 6.37 -2.16
N ALA A 155 -12.29 5.08 -2.17
CA ALA A 155 -11.78 4.16 -3.18
C ALA A 155 -12.37 4.41 -4.56
N MET A 156 -13.60 4.89 -4.65
CA MET A 156 -14.25 5.21 -5.94
C MET A 156 -13.57 6.41 -6.61
N LEU A 157 -13.30 7.48 -5.86
CA LEU A 157 -12.54 8.62 -6.36
C LEU A 157 -11.12 8.20 -6.75
N SER A 158 -10.48 7.35 -5.95
CA SER A 158 -9.16 6.79 -6.27
C SER A 158 -9.17 6.04 -7.61
N ALA A 159 -10.19 5.20 -7.84
CA ALA A 159 -10.37 4.48 -9.10
C ALA A 159 -10.51 5.44 -10.30
N LEU A 160 -11.33 6.47 -10.16
CA LEU A 160 -11.54 7.47 -11.23
C LEU A 160 -10.27 8.24 -11.55
N LEU A 161 -9.48 8.62 -10.52
CA LEU A 161 -8.20 9.32 -10.72
C LEU A 161 -7.14 8.42 -11.37
N LEU A 162 -7.08 7.14 -11.02
CA LEU A 162 -6.19 6.16 -11.67
C LEU A 162 -6.57 5.96 -13.14
N LEU A 163 -7.87 5.82 -13.43
CA LEU A 163 -8.37 5.72 -14.81
C LEU A 163 -8.08 7.01 -15.61
N GLU A 164 -8.20 8.17 -14.99
CA GLU A 164 -7.82 9.44 -15.61
C GLU A 164 -6.32 9.50 -15.91
N ALA A 165 -5.46 9.08 -14.96
CA ALA A 165 -4.01 9.03 -15.17
C ALA A 165 -3.64 8.15 -16.36
N VAL A 166 -4.23 6.96 -16.45
CA VAL A 166 -4.04 6.03 -17.59
C VAL A 166 -4.56 6.65 -18.90
N ALA A 167 -5.75 7.25 -18.88
CA ALA A 167 -6.35 7.85 -20.07
C ALA A 167 -5.58 9.06 -20.60
N MET A 168 -5.05 9.91 -19.71
CA MET A 168 -4.29 11.10 -20.08
C MET A 168 -2.88 10.77 -20.58
N THR A 169 -2.28 9.70 -20.10
CA THR A 169 -0.91 9.32 -20.44
C THR A 169 -0.83 8.29 -21.58
N GLY A 170 -1.89 7.52 -21.76
CA GLY A 170 -1.88 6.34 -22.64
C GLY A 170 -0.99 5.19 -22.14
N GLN A 171 -0.60 5.23 -20.87
CA GLN A 171 0.32 4.25 -20.25
C GLN A 171 -0.41 3.42 -19.19
N ASP A 172 0.03 2.16 -19.06
CA ASP A 172 -0.41 1.28 -17.99
C ASP A 172 0.10 1.77 -16.62
N LEU A 173 -0.61 1.44 -15.56
CA LEU A 173 -0.25 1.80 -14.17
C LEU A 173 1.15 1.31 -13.79
N SER A 174 1.53 0.09 -14.19
CA SER A 174 2.88 -0.44 -13.96
C SER A 174 3.96 0.42 -14.62
N HIS A 175 3.72 0.89 -15.84
CA HIS A 175 4.65 1.78 -16.54
C HIS A 175 4.75 3.15 -15.86
N LEU A 176 3.63 3.71 -15.40
CA LEU A 176 3.63 4.96 -14.63
C LEU A 176 4.49 4.83 -13.37
N TYR A 177 4.30 3.75 -12.61
CA TYR A 177 5.08 3.49 -11.41
C TYR A 177 6.58 3.31 -11.71
N GLN A 178 6.93 2.50 -12.71
CA GLN A 178 8.32 2.29 -13.13
C GLN A 178 9.00 3.59 -13.58
N ASN A 179 8.25 4.50 -14.23
CA ASN A 179 8.76 5.83 -14.59
C ASN A 179 9.12 6.64 -13.35
N LEU A 180 8.27 6.63 -12.33
CA LEU A 180 8.53 7.31 -11.06
C LEU A 180 9.74 6.72 -10.34
N GLN A 181 9.87 5.39 -10.29
CA GLN A 181 11.04 4.74 -9.68
C GLN A 181 12.34 5.15 -10.40
N ARG A 182 12.34 5.17 -11.74
CA ARG A 182 13.50 5.60 -12.54
C ARG A 182 13.81 7.08 -12.32
N GLU A 183 12.82 7.95 -12.31
CA GLU A 183 12.98 9.39 -12.09
C GLU A 183 13.57 9.68 -10.70
N MET A 184 13.13 8.95 -9.68
CA MET A 184 13.62 9.09 -8.30
C MET A 184 14.93 8.35 -8.05
N GLY A 185 15.44 7.58 -9.01
CA GLY A 185 16.61 6.72 -8.80
C GLY A 185 16.40 5.72 -7.65
N PHE A 186 15.17 5.25 -7.47
CA PHE A 186 14.78 4.42 -6.33
C PHE A 186 13.89 3.27 -6.77
N GLN A 187 14.48 2.10 -6.93
CA GLN A 187 13.74 0.86 -7.11
C GLN A 187 13.46 0.23 -5.76
N SER A 188 12.24 -0.19 -5.54
CA SER A 188 11.87 -0.91 -4.33
C SER A 188 10.74 -1.89 -4.59
N VAL A 189 10.72 -2.94 -3.79
CA VAL A 189 9.64 -3.91 -3.66
C VAL A 189 9.16 -3.87 -2.21
N TYR A 190 7.86 -3.86 -2.05
CA TYR A 190 7.20 -3.87 -0.75
C TYR A 190 6.38 -5.15 -0.61
N LEU A 191 6.52 -5.83 0.53
CA LEU A 191 5.65 -6.94 0.92
C LEU A 191 5.16 -6.78 2.36
N ARG A 192 3.95 -7.29 2.59
CA ARG A 192 3.39 -7.53 3.92
C ARG A 192 3.22 -9.03 4.12
N ARG A 193 3.54 -9.51 5.32
CA ARG A 193 3.27 -10.88 5.75
C ARG A 193 2.59 -10.87 7.11
N ASP A 194 1.42 -11.48 7.19
CA ASP A 194 0.69 -11.66 8.44
C ASP A 194 1.06 -13.04 9.01
N LEU A 195 1.66 -13.04 10.19
CA LEU A 195 2.11 -14.24 10.89
C LEU A 195 1.14 -14.58 12.01
N HIS A 196 0.29 -15.57 11.78
CA HIS A 196 -0.60 -16.11 12.81
C HIS A 196 0.19 -16.93 13.83
N LEU A 197 0.06 -16.56 15.08
CA LEU A 197 0.77 -17.21 16.20
C LEU A 197 -0.11 -18.29 16.81
N ARG A 198 0.48 -19.43 17.13
CA ARG A 198 -0.24 -20.53 17.79
C ARG A 198 -0.54 -20.21 19.25
N ASP A 199 0.39 -19.51 19.90
CA ASP A 199 0.28 -19.07 21.28
C ASP A 199 0.06 -17.54 21.33
N PRO A 200 -1.08 -17.06 21.87
CA PRO A 200 -1.33 -15.64 22.05
C PRO A 200 -0.25 -14.90 22.87
N GLN A 201 0.43 -15.63 23.80
CA GLN A 201 1.51 -15.04 24.62
C GLN A 201 2.80 -14.84 23.82
N GLN A 202 3.00 -15.55 22.72
CA GLN A 202 4.18 -15.39 21.86
C GLN A 202 4.33 -13.95 21.35
N GLN A 203 3.23 -13.31 20.95
CA GLN A 203 3.24 -11.91 20.55
C GLN A 203 3.83 -11.01 21.64
N GLN A 204 3.36 -11.18 22.86
CA GLN A 204 3.83 -10.38 23.99
C GLN A 204 5.31 -10.64 24.29
N ARG A 205 5.76 -11.91 24.25
CA ARG A 205 7.18 -12.26 24.44
C ARG A 205 8.07 -11.57 23.40
N VAL A 206 7.71 -11.65 22.12
CA VAL A 206 8.46 -11.01 21.03
C VAL A 206 8.56 -9.51 21.23
N LEU A 207 7.43 -8.85 21.51
CA LEU A 207 7.42 -7.39 21.72
C LEU A 207 8.20 -6.98 22.96
N ALA A 208 8.15 -7.76 24.05
CA ALA A 208 8.92 -7.50 25.26
C ALA A 208 10.43 -7.62 25.02
N VAL A 209 10.87 -8.60 24.23
CA VAL A 209 12.29 -8.72 23.84
C VAL A 209 12.73 -7.52 23.03
N LEU A 210 11.94 -7.09 22.04
CA LEU A 210 12.27 -5.93 21.22
C LEU A 210 12.29 -4.62 22.03
N GLN A 211 11.46 -4.53 23.07
CA GLN A 211 11.45 -3.37 23.97
C GLN A 211 12.72 -3.31 24.82
N GLN A 212 13.22 -4.45 25.30
CA GLN A 212 14.44 -4.52 26.13
C GLN A 212 15.70 -4.38 25.28
N GLN A 213 15.72 -5.03 24.14
CA GLN A 213 16.88 -5.07 23.24
C GLN A 213 16.43 -5.06 21.78
N PRO A 214 16.29 -3.89 21.16
CA PRO A 214 15.99 -3.80 19.73
C PRO A 214 17.06 -4.53 18.90
N LEU A 215 16.64 -5.09 17.76
CA LEU A 215 17.53 -5.80 16.87
C LEU A 215 18.63 -4.84 16.33
N SER A 216 19.87 -5.27 16.39
CA SER A 216 21.01 -4.56 15.79
C SER A 216 21.28 -5.01 14.34
N ARG A 217 20.73 -6.17 13.96
CA ARG A 217 20.81 -6.75 12.61
C ARG A 217 19.52 -7.48 12.27
N ILE A 218 19.19 -7.51 10.98
CA ILE A 218 18.11 -8.32 10.41
C ILE A 218 18.72 -9.03 9.18
N GLY A 219 18.83 -10.35 9.27
CA GLY A 219 19.66 -11.10 8.33
C GLY A 219 21.12 -10.59 8.35
N GLU A 220 21.64 -10.29 7.19
CA GLU A 220 22.99 -9.75 7.05
C GLU A 220 23.05 -8.22 7.18
N ARG A 221 21.92 -7.53 7.21
CA ARG A 221 21.86 -6.06 7.24
C ARG A 221 21.92 -5.50 8.65
N ALA A 222 22.80 -4.53 8.86
CA ALA A 222 22.82 -3.79 10.10
C ALA A 222 21.57 -2.89 10.22
N VAL A 223 21.02 -2.78 11.42
CA VAL A 223 19.98 -1.79 11.75
C VAL A 223 20.69 -0.46 12.04
N VAL A 224 20.30 0.60 11.33
CA VAL A 224 20.87 1.94 11.45
C VAL A 224 19.95 2.91 12.19
N GLY A 225 18.74 2.51 12.50
CA GLY A 225 17.78 3.28 13.26
C GLY A 225 16.51 2.49 13.55
N VAL A 226 15.76 2.89 14.56
CA VAL A 226 14.48 2.27 14.93
C VAL A 226 13.45 3.38 15.15
N ASP A 227 12.26 3.19 14.58
CA ASP A 227 11.10 4.05 14.83
C ASP A 227 10.05 3.24 15.62
N HIS A 228 9.55 3.84 16.69
CA HIS A 228 8.61 3.22 17.63
C HIS A 228 7.19 3.81 17.56
N ARG A 229 6.88 4.59 16.54
CA ARG A 229 5.57 5.27 16.43
C ARG A 229 4.38 4.30 16.43
N ASP A 230 4.54 3.13 15.79
CA ASP A 230 3.51 2.08 15.79
C ASP A 230 4.18 0.70 15.63
N GLY A 231 4.65 0.14 16.73
CA GLY A 231 5.47 -1.08 16.74
C GLY A 231 6.96 -0.78 16.60
N TYR A 232 7.68 -1.59 15.82
CA TYR A 232 9.13 -1.51 15.64
C TYR A 232 9.46 -1.47 14.15
N LYS A 233 9.79 -0.29 13.62
CA LYS A 233 10.29 -0.12 12.25
C LYS A 233 11.80 0.06 12.28
N PHE A 234 12.50 -0.88 11.72
CA PHE A 234 13.95 -0.94 11.65
C PHE A 234 14.42 -0.40 10.30
N TRP A 235 15.17 0.68 10.32
CA TRP A 235 15.88 1.19 9.16
C TRP A 235 17.14 0.36 8.93
N LEU A 236 17.35 -0.12 7.70
CA LEU A 236 18.44 -1.04 7.36
C LEU A 236 19.57 -0.32 6.64
N ALA A 237 20.79 -0.76 6.86
CA ALA A 237 21.94 -0.29 6.10
C ALA A 237 21.77 -0.62 4.62
N GLY A 238 22.13 0.32 3.75
CA GLY A 238 21.82 0.27 2.33
C GLY A 238 20.47 0.90 2.04
N GLN A 239 19.55 0.13 1.50
CA GLN A 239 18.22 0.58 1.18
C GLN A 239 17.17 -0.32 1.86
N GLY A 240 16.15 0.30 2.43
CA GLY A 240 14.96 -0.41 2.91
C GLY A 240 14.76 -0.34 4.41
N TRP A 241 13.69 -1.00 4.82
CA TRP A 241 13.25 -1.10 6.20
C TRP A 241 12.42 -2.37 6.41
N LEU A 242 12.38 -2.81 7.67
CA LEU A 242 11.48 -3.87 8.12
C LEU A 242 10.71 -3.38 9.34
N MET A 243 9.40 -3.61 9.37
CA MET A 243 8.55 -3.23 10.49
C MET A 243 7.83 -4.44 11.06
N LEU A 244 7.76 -4.50 12.38
CA LEU A 244 7.12 -5.52 13.18
C LEU A 244 6.06 -4.87 14.05
N ARG A 245 4.81 -5.29 13.89
CA ARG A 245 3.66 -4.71 14.61
C ARG A 245 2.75 -5.82 15.13
N GLY A 246 2.39 -5.72 16.40
CA GLY A 246 1.36 -6.59 16.98
C GLY A 246 -0.04 -6.18 16.53
N SER A 247 -0.91 -7.17 16.30
CA SER A 247 -2.35 -6.90 16.19
C SER A 247 -2.93 -6.65 17.58
N GLY A 248 -3.83 -5.67 17.68
CA GLY A 248 -4.53 -5.40 18.94
C GLY A 248 -5.74 -6.32 19.21
N THR A 249 -6.17 -7.08 18.20
CA THR A 249 -7.41 -7.86 18.26
C THR A 249 -7.22 -9.36 18.07
N GLU A 250 -6.08 -9.77 17.51
CA GLU A 250 -5.79 -11.17 17.15
C GLU A 250 -4.37 -11.53 17.55
N PRO A 251 -4.06 -12.82 17.83
CA PRO A 251 -2.70 -13.30 18.06
C PRO A 251 -1.92 -13.33 16.74
N LEU A 252 -1.60 -12.15 16.22
CA LEU A 252 -1.05 -11.93 14.89
C LEU A 252 0.06 -10.88 14.95
N LEU A 253 1.22 -11.20 14.39
CA LEU A 253 2.27 -10.24 14.10
C LEU A 253 2.23 -9.87 12.61
N ARG A 254 2.16 -8.60 12.31
CA ARG A 254 2.25 -8.07 10.96
C ARG A 254 3.67 -7.64 10.66
N LEU A 255 4.22 -8.21 9.62
CA LEU A 255 5.55 -7.92 9.13
C LEU A 255 5.41 -7.14 7.83
N TYR A 256 6.08 -6.00 7.77
CA TYR A 256 6.15 -5.16 6.57
C TYR A 256 7.61 -5.00 6.20
N CYS A 257 7.92 -5.10 4.92
CA CYS A 257 9.29 -4.89 4.45
C CYS A 257 9.30 -4.20 3.11
N GLU A 258 10.22 -3.27 2.96
CA GLU A 258 10.58 -2.65 1.68
C GLU A 258 12.09 -2.72 1.51
N ALA A 259 12.53 -3.21 0.37
CA ALA A 259 13.94 -3.23 -0.03
C ALA A 259 14.06 -3.13 -1.55
N GLU A 260 15.27 -3.17 -2.08
CA GLU A 260 15.58 -2.94 -3.49
C GLU A 260 14.97 -3.96 -4.45
N ASP A 261 14.76 -5.20 -4.03
CA ASP A 261 14.21 -6.27 -4.85
C ASP A 261 13.43 -7.31 -4.06
N LEU A 262 12.73 -8.19 -4.77
CA LEU A 262 11.84 -9.20 -4.17
C LEU A 262 12.62 -10.24 -3.35
N GLU A 263 13.78 -10.68 -3.82
CA GLU A 263 14.60 -11.69 -3.15
C GLU A 263 15.07 -11.18 -1.79
N THR A 264 15.54 -9.96 -1.74
CA THR A 264 15.95 -9.28 -0.51
C THR A 264 14.79 -9.15 0.47
N VAL A 265 13.61 -8.69 0.01
CA VAL A 265 12.43 -8.56 0.88
C VAL A 265 12.02 -9.91 1.44
N GLN A 266 11.99 -10.97 0.62
CA GLN A 266 11.64 -12.31 1.07
C GLN A 266 12.65 -12.84 2.09
N THR A 267 13.93 -12.69 1.84
CA THR A 267 15.01 -13.10 2.76
C THR A 267 14.90 -12.43 4.12
N LEU A 268 14.64 -11.10 4.15
CA LEU A 268 14.47 -10.36 5.40
C LEU A 268 13.22 -10.81 6.17
N LEU A 269 12.11 -11.04 5.47
CA LEU A 269 10.88 -11.54 6.08
C LEU A 269 11.04 -12.97 6.61
N ASP A 270 11.69 -13.86 5.87
CA ASP A 270 11.92 -15.25 6.28
C ASP A 270 12.85 -15.34 7.50
N TRP A 271 13.90 -14.54 7.50
CA TRP A 271 14.76 -14.41 8.68
C TRP A 271 13.97 -13.95 9.91
N THR A 272 13.12 -12.94 9.73
CA THR A 272 12.30 -12.40 10.84
C THR A 272 11.31 -13.42 11.37
N VAL A 273 10.65 -14.19 10.50
CA VAL A 273 9.76 -15.28 10.89
C VAL A 273 10.54 -16.35 11.69
N THR A 274 11.73 -16.73 11.21
CA THR A 274 12.61 -17.69 11.91
C THR A 274 13.02 -17.17 13.29
N TRP A 275 13.36 -15.89 13.37
CA TRP A 275 13.69 -15.25 14.65
C TRP A 275 12.48 -15.24 15.61
N ILE A 276 11.27 -14.91 15.13
CA ILE A 276 10.05 -14.93 15.95
C ILE A 276 9.76 -16.32 16.50
N HIS A 277 9.99 -17.37 15.73
CA HIS A 277 9.77 -18.75 16.15
C HIS A 277 10.69 -19.21 17.30
N GLN A 278 11.79 -18.53 17.58
CA GLN A 278 12.63 -18.83 18.76
C GLN A 278 11.90 -18.53 20.09
N PHE A 279 10.80 -17.80 20.06
CA PHE A 279 9.98 -17.42 21.22
C PHE A 279 8.66 -18.21 21.30
N SER A 280 8.57 -19.32 20.59
CA SER A 280 7.39 -20.21 20.60
C SER A 280 7.21 -20.95 21.91
#